data_77a0649252ff5248be30fbf5524f09d9
#
_entry.id   77a0649252ff5248be30fbf5524f09d9
#
_cell.length_a   1.000
_cell.length_b   1.000
_cell.length_c   1.000
_cell.angle_alpha   90.00
_cell.angle_beta   90.00
_cell.angle_gamma   90.00
#
_symmetry.space_group_name_H-M   'P 1'
#
loop_
_entity.id
_entity.type
_entity.pdbx_description
1 polymer ?
#
loop_
_entity_poly.entity_id
_entity_poly.type
_entity_poly.pdbx_seq_one_letter_code
_entity_poly.pdbx_strand_id
1 'polypeptide(L)'
;MIGIRAPGRWTGERIKRHGEETYVIEQCDSPLALRIALREEGGATTTKVLITNLDEKQLSDDILVRLAKRKLFPIDSWQIVRSLFQAHAIDPRLTRHRWIADYLMEFIPEGGYPAVSGGFLDAETVWPILLGRVIGLVNDRPDLAAILRWSIDTTTVARFHAASQEFREAAVNWLSETAGTTATVVFRCIAANPKADALPIGLAAGVIYNAKARGKLEKAAGKMEERFLGRSAPDEATIERWNAVAAEVIRLQITDPRLKGSLLQRADEILHGVGAEKFAYLSSTSPLGFGQRLARFGKDLACILDGKGGASLEDLMAARVEIGDHELAARERRRLERVDMAIRLVRWLKQRETTAQGEPRSLAEESDYHLAEGGFVDWARLTLRTGDPIRELSEAYGKLFGRVTELREARSREFAELLHTWTESNSAQQGLVPVERLLEEVVSPLAAHSPVLLIVLDGMSVAVCRELLPDLLGQDWIPLNREGKESLLSAGLATIPSVTEVSRTSLFCGQLRQGASADEQAGFEAHPGLRTHCRSGFPPIVFHKSALRGEGDAVLAGEIREEIASPDRRIVGVVINAVDDQLLKGEQLDTRWSRDTIPVLPALLHEAKLSRRLVVITSDHG
;
A
#
# COMPACT_ATOMS: atom_id res chain seq x y z
N MET A 1 15.48 -25.77 64.23
CA MET A 1 15.39 -24.39 63.79
C MET A 1 16.34 -24.15 62.64
N ILE A 2 15.93 -23.44 61.60
CA ILE A 2 16.76 -23.17 60.41
C ILE A 2 17.11 -21.67 60.43
N GLY A 3 18.41 -21.37 60.42
CA GLY A 3 18.88 -19.98 60.27
C GLY A 3 19.18 -19.66 58.81
N ILE A 4 18.56 -18.63 58.23
CA ILE A 4 18.76 -18.19 56.87
C ILE A 4 19.39 -16.80 56.88
N ARG A 5 20.50 -16.66 56.15
CA ARG A 5 21.12 -15.37 55.91
C ARG A 5 20.52 -14.78 54.63
N ALA A 6 19.79 -13.68 54.77
CA ALA A 6 19.21 -12.92 53.66
C ALA A 6 19.52 -11.43 53.77
N PRO A 7 19.81 -10.73 52.65
CA PRO A 7 20.15 -9.29 52.66
C PRO A 7 18.91 -8.39 52.89
N GLY A 8 17.72 -8.91 52.70
CA GLY A 8 16.45 -8.17 52.84
C GLY A 8 15.62 -8.63 54.06
N ARG A 9 14.59 -7.83 54.37
CA ARG A 9 13.60 -8.17 55.40
C ARG A 9 12.47 -9.03 54.83
N TRP A 10 12.02 -9.99 55.63
CA TRP A 10 10.84 -10.79 55.30
C TRP A 10 9.58 -9.94 55.43
N THR A 11 8.81 -9.83 54.35
CA THR A 11 7.55 -9.06 54.27
C THR A 11 6.31 -9.97 54.12
N GLY A 12 6.53 -11.28 54.02
CA GLY A 12 5.46 -12.26 53.88
C GLY A 12 4.80 -12.65 55.21
N GLU A 13 3.85 -13.57 55.16
CA GLU A 13 3.18 -14.09 56.34
C GLU A 13 4.16 -14.79 57.28
N ARG A 14 3.95 -14.60 58.58
CA ARG A 14 4.77 -15.19 59.65
C ARG A 14 4.68 -16.72 59.68
N ILE A 15 3.52 -17.28 59.28
CA ILE A 15 3.29 -18.73 59.27
C ILE A 15 3.04 -19.20 57.85
N LYS A 16 3.85 -20.14 57.40
CA LYS A 16 3.70 -20.81 56.08
C LYS A 16 3.50 -22.31 56.30
N ARG A 17 2.57 -22.91 55.55
CA ARG A 17 2.36 -24.38 55.53
C ARG A 17 2.82 -24.94 54.18
N HIS A 18 3.59 -26.02 54.25
CA HIS A 18 4.01 -26.76 53.04
C HIS A 18 3.86 -28.26 53.32
N GLY A 19 2.89 -28.90 52.67
CA GLY A 19 2.49 -30.26 53.01
C GLY A 19 1.94 -30.32 54.43
N GLU A 20 2.41 -31.29 55.23
CA GLU A 20 2.05 -31.46 56.66
C GLU A 20 2.87 -30.58 57.61
N GLU A 21 3.95 -29.94 57.10
CA GLU A 21 4.83 -29.12 57.91
C GLU A 21 4.40 -27.67 58.01
N THR A 22 4.49 -27.09 59.20
CA THR A 22 4.23 -25.67 59.47
C THR A 22 5.56 -24.97 59.75
N TYR A 23 5.84 -23.90 58.99
CA TYR A 23 7.01 -23.06 59.11
C TYR A 23 6.62 -21.73 59.76
N VAL A 24 7.29 -21.40 60.87
CA VAL A 24 7.17 -20.08 61.51
C VAL A 24 8.38 -19.27 61.17
N ILE A 25 8.19 -18.19 60.40
CA ILE A 25 9.26 -17.33 59.90
C ILE A 25 9.38 -16.10 60.78
N GLU A 26 10.57 -15.83 61.25
CA GLU A 26 10.87 -14.72 62.13
C GLU A 26 12.11 -13.95 61.69
N GLN A 27 11.97 -12.62 61.54
CA GLN A 27 13.05 -11.73 61.19
C GLN A 27 13.85 -11.37 62.43
N CYS A 28 15.13 -11.59 62.40
CA CYS A 28 16.06 -11.34 63.50
C CYS A 28 17.22 -10.46 63.05
N ASP A 29 17.15 -9.14 63.29
CA ASP A 29 18.15 -8.17 62.81
C ASP A 29 19.32 -7.96 63.82
N SER A 30 19.38 -8.70 64.93
CA SER A 30 20.45 -8.61 65.89
C SER A 30 20.73 -9.97 66.57
N PRO A 31 21.94 -10.18 67.10
CA PRO A 31 22.25 -11.41 67.87
C PRO A 31 21.30 -11.60 69.09
N LEU A 32 20.83 -10.51 69.68
CA LEU A 32 19.87 -10.58 70.79
C LEU A 32 18.50 -11.08 70.30
N ALA A 33 17.99 -10.58 69.15
CA ALA A 33 16.75 -11.06 68.54
C ALA A 33 16.83 -12.58 68.23
N LEU A 34 17.95 -13.04 67.66
CA LEU A 34 18.18 -14.45 67.44
C LEU A 34 18.13 -15.26 68.73
N ARG A 35 18.77 -14.79 69.84
CA ARG A 35 18.73 -15.46 71.13
C ARG A 35 17.32 -15.55 71.72
N ILE A 36 16.53 -14.48 71.57
CA ILE A 36 15.12 -14.45 72.01
C ILE A 36 14.31 -15.46 71.21
N ALA A 37 14.44 -15.43 69.88
CA ALA A 37 13.72 -16.35 68.98
C ALA A 37 14.12 -17.84 69.22
N LEU A 38 15.35 -18.09 69.61
CA LEU A 38 15.86 -19.44 69.95
C LEU A 38 15.39 -19.97 71.30
N ARG A 39 14.85 -19.12 72.19
CA ARG A 39 14.30 -19.55 73.50
C ARG A 39 12.87 -20.12 73.42
N GLU A 40 12.11 -19.73 72.40
CA GLU A 40 10.74 -20.23 72.20
C GLU A 40 10.81 -21.64 71.57
N GLU A 41 10.44 -22.65 72.29
CA GLU A 41 10.40 -24.04 71.80
C GLU A 41 9.28 -24.18 70.76
N GLY A 42 9.60 -24.65 69.56
CA GLY A 42 8.61 -25.02 68.53
C GLY A 42 7.94 -26.35 68.92
N GLY A 43 6.66 -26.51 68.58
CA GLY A 43 5.96 -27.80 68.71
C GLY A 43 6.57 -28.87 67.79
N ALA A 44 6.26 -30.14 68.02
CA ALA A 44 6.83 -31.27 67.32
C ALA A 44 6.66 -31.29 65.80
N THR A 45 5.67 -30.52 65.26
CA THR A 45 5.35 -30.40 63.83
C THR A 45 5.65 -29.00 63.24
N THR A 46 6.35 -28.13 63.99
CA THR A 46 6.59 -26.76 63.61
C THR A 46 8.08 -26.47 63.44
N THR A 47 8.53 -26.15 62.23
CA THR A 47 9.87 -25.73 61.95
C THR A 47 10.00 -24.22 62.01
N LYS A 48 10.86 -23.71 62.90
CA LYS A 48 11.11 -22.26 63.00
C LYS A 48 12.26 -21.88 62.07
N VAL A 49 12.00 -20.85 61.25
CA VAL A 49 12.96 -20.29 60.26
C VAL A 49 13.31 -18.87 60.71
N LEU A 50 14.57 -18.66 61.04
CA LEU A 50 15.09 -17.38 61.50
C LEU A 50 15.81 -16.70 60.34
N ILE A 51 15.34 -15.55 59.87
CA ILE A 51 15.92 -14.78 58.82
C ILE A 51 16.79 -13.65 59.41
N THR A 52 18.02 -13.53 59.00
CA THR A 52 18.95 -12.49 59.50
C THR A 52 19.85 -11.99 58.40
N ASN A 53 20.25 -10.71 58.48
CA ASN A 53 21.26 -10.11 57.63
C ASN A 53 22.70 -10.22 58.23
N LEU A 54 22.82 -10.80 59.40
CA LEU A 54 24.12 -10.96 60.11
C LEU A 54 24.97 -12.03 59.47
N ASP A 55 26.29 -11.83 59.53
CA ASP A 55 27.27 -12.86 59.15
C ASP A 55 27.50 -13.86 60.32
N GLU A 56 27.82 -15.10 60.01
CA GLU A 56 28.17 -16.12 61.02
C GLU A 56 29.26 -15.62 61.99
N LYS A 57 30.23 -14.84 61.48
CA LYS A 57 31.29 -14.22 62.28
C LYS A 57 30.79 -13.26 63.36
N GLN A 58 29.58 -12.75 63.22
CA GLN A 58 28.94 -11.83 64.16
C GLN A 58 28.08 -12.57 65.19
N LEU A 59 27.96 -13.89 65.03
CA LEU A 59 27.19 -14.74 65.91
C LEU A 59 28.13 -15.52 66.88
N SER A 60 27.69 -15.63 68.10
CA SER A 60 28.36 -16.43 69.12
C SER A 60 28.02 -17.92 68.98
N ASP A 61 28.85 -18.79 69.48
CA ASP A 61 28.69 -20.24 69.39
C ASP A 61 27.38 -20.72 70.03
N ASP A 62 26.87 -20.05 71.04
CA ASP A 62 25.58 -20.38 71.71
C ASP A 62 24.39 -20.22 70.74
N ILE A 63 24.44 -19.33 69.77
CA ILE A 63 23.44 -19.17 68.72
C ILE A 63 23.64 -20.26 67.65
N LEU A 64 24.82 -20.43 67.15
CA LEU A 64 25.12 -21.36 66.07
C LEU A 64 24.80 -22.82 66.42
N VAL A 65 25.11 -23.26 67.66
CA VAL A 65 24.84 -24.64 68.14
C VAL A 65 23.35 -24.98 68.07
N ARG A 66 22.44 -24.01 68.21
CA ARG A 66 20.99 -24.22 68.16
C ARG A 66 20.38 -24.19 66.78
N LEU A 67 21.15 -23.76 65.77
CA LEU A 67 20.75 -23.76 64.38
C LEU A 67 20.98 -25.12 63.72
N ALA A 68 20.17 -25.47 62.75
CA ALA A 68 20.33 -26.66 61.94
C ALA A 68 21.72 -26.65 61.29
N LYS A 69 22.46 -27.79 61.39
CA LYS A 69 23.82 -27.96 60.93
C LYS A 69 24.81 -26.92 61.47
N ARG A 70 24.46 -26.22 62.54
CA ARG A 70 25.30 -25.23 63.24
C ARG A 70 25.78 -24.09 62.35
N LYS A 71 24.94 -23.65 61.38
CA LYS A 71 25.31 -22.61 60.42
C LYS A 71 24.10 -21.79 59.96
N LEU A 72 24.35 -20.63 59.40
CA LEU A 72 23.37 -19.88 58.60
C LEU A 72 23.41 -20.38 57.14
N PHE A 73 22.24 -20.70 56.62
CA PHE A 73 22.12 -21.05 55.21
C PHE A 73 22.05 -19.79 54.37
N PRO A 74 23.01 -19.52 53.53
CA PRO A 74 22.87 -18.43 52.57
C PRO A 74 21.74 -18.76 51.59
N ILE A 75 21.00 -17.76 51.16
CA ILE A 75 20.06 -17.92 50.04
C ILE A 75 20.93 -18.07 48.79
N ASP A 76 20.89 -19.25 48.20
CA ASP A 76 21.45 -19.52 46.88
C ASP A 76 20.35 -19.32 45.84
N SER A 77 20.28 -18.12 45.29
CA SER A 77 19.30 -17.76 44.27
C SER A 77 19.30 -18.74 43.09
N TRP A 78 20.47 -19.26 42.71
CA TRP A 78 20.58 -20.20 41.60
C TRP A 78 20.08 -21.61 41.91
N GLN A 79 20.15 -22.05 43.16
CA GLN A 79 19.55 -23.32 43.57
C GLN A 79 18.02 -23.22 43.53
N ILE A 80 17.46 -22.07 43.91
CA ILE A 80 16.01 -21.81 43.81
C ILE A 80 15.60 -21.81 42.34
N VAL A 81 16.26 -21.05 41.50
CA VAL A 81 15.97 -21.01 40.05
C VAL A 81 16.06 -22.39 39.41
N ARG A 82 17.09 -23.18 39.76
CA ARG A 82 17.23 -24.57 39.31
C ARG A 82 16.00 -25.41 39.65
N SER A 83 15.48 -25.26 40.86
CA SER A 83 14.28 -25.97 41.29
C SER A 83 13.01 -25.47 40.58
N LEU A 84 12.89 -24.16 40.37
CA LEU A 84 11.77 -23.56 39.65
C LEU A 84 11.64 -24.05 38.21
N PHE A 85 12.77 -24.28 37.53
CA PHE A 85 12.83 -24.80 36.17
C PHE A 85 12.95 -26.31 36.06
N GLN A 86 12.98 -27.03 37.19
CA GLN A 86 13.24 -28.47 37.27
C GLN A 86 14.54 -28.86 36.54
N ALA A 87 15.56 -28.01 36.61
CA ALA A 87 16.81 -28.19 35.93
C ALA A 87 17.80 -29.01 36.77
N HIS A 88 18.62 -29.82 36.12
CA HIS A 88 19.72 -30.54 36.74
C HIS A 88 21.01 -29.73 36.72
N ALA A 89 21.20 -28.91 35.68
CA ALA A 89 22.36 -28.04 35.52
C ALA A 89 21.97 -26.69 34.94
N ILE A 90 22.80 -25.67 35.16
CA ILE A 90 22.62 -24.29 34.67
C ILE A 90 23.88 -23.89 33.90
N ASP A 91 23.70 -23.14 32.81
CA ASP A 91 24.80 -22.56 32.01
C ASP A 91 25.73 -21.73 32.92
N PRO A 92 27.01 -22.02 32.99
CA PRO A 92 27.97 -21.26 33.81
C PRO A 92 28.04 -19.77 33.46
N ARG A 93 27.65 -19.38 32.24
CA ARG A 93 27.59 -17.98 31.81
C ARG A 93 26.51 -17.22 32.54
N LEU A 94 25.38 -17.85 32.82
CA LEU A 94 24.27 -17.25 33.58
C LEU A 94 24.65 -17.11 35.06
N THR A 95 25.28 -18.12 35.64
CA THR A 95 25.58 -18.14 37.09
C THR A 95 26.60 -17.07 37.52
N ARG A 96 27.33 -16.48 36.58
CA ARG A 96 28.20 -15.32 36.84
C ARG A 96 27.43 -14.07 37.25
N HIS A 97 26.14 -14.00 36.90
CA HIS A 97 25.28 -12.84 37.10
C HIS A 97 24.18 -13.16 38.10
N ARG A 98 24.39 -12.87 39.37
CA ARG A 98 23.41 -13.14 40.43
C ARG A 98 22.08 -12.44 40.19
N TRP A 99 22.10 -11.21 39.64
CA TRP A 99 20.92 -10.44 39.35
C TRP A 99 19.93 -11.18 38.41
N ILE A 100 20.41 -12.06 37.52
CA ILE A 100 19.54 -12.89 36.66
C ILE A 100 18.65 -13.81 37.52
N ALA A 101 19.26 -14.48 38.51
CA ALA A 101 18.50 -15.33 39.41
C ALA A 101 17.48 -14.51 40.23
N ASP A 102 17.87 -13.33 40.68
CA ASP A 102 17.01 -12.45 41.47
C ASP A 102 15.80 -11.98 40.62
N TYR A 103 15.97 -11.59 39.35
CA TYR A 103 14.88 -11.27 38.42
C TYR A 103 13.98 -12.49 38.13
N LEU A 104 14.53 -13.67 37.93
CA LEU A 104 13.75 -14.89 37.68
C LEU A 104 12.91 -15.27 38.92
N MET A 105 13.37 -14.99 40.12
CA MET A 105 12.59 -15.20 41.33
C MET A 105 11.51 -14.12 41.54
N GLU A 106 11.78 -12.88 41.15
CA GLU A 106 10.82 -11.76 41.25
C GLU A 106 9.63 -11.95 40.30
N PHE A 107 9.88 -12.46 39.09
CA PHE A 107 8.88 -12.57 38.02
C PHE A 107 8.34 -13.99 37.80
N ILE A 108 8.24 -14.81 38.85
CA ILE A 108 7.65 -16.16 38.76
C ILE A 108 6.24 -16.06 38.20
N PRO A 109 5.89 -16.75 37.09
CA PRO A 109 4.53 -16.75 36.58
C PRO A 109 3.56 -17.51 37.50
N GLU A 110 2.25 -17.24 37.40
CA GLU A 110 1.18 -17.93 38.16
C GLU A 110 1.23 -19.41 37.84
N GLY A 111 1.72 -20.21 37.60
CA GLY A 111 1.83 -21.64 37.29
C GLY A 111 3.28 -22.14 37.37
N GLY A 112 4.21 -21.25 37.74
CA GLY A 112 5.63 -21.56 37.74
C GLY A 112 6.26 -21.50 36.35
N TYR A 113 7.53 -21.84 36.27
CA TYR A 113 8.23 -21.97 34.97
C TYR A 113 8.04 -23.38 34.41
N PRO A 114 7.95 -23.53 33.08
CA PRO A 114 7.93 -24.86 32.47
C PRO A 114 9.27 -25.55 32.71
N ALA A 115 9.22 -26.88 32.88
CA ALA A 115 10.42 -27.69 33.01
C ALA A 115 11.28 -27.57 31.76
N VAL A 116 12.60 -27.37 31.93
CA VAL A 116 13.52 -27.24 30.79
C VAL A 116 13.77 -28.59 30.11
N SER A 117 13.75 -28.61 28.81
CA SER A 117 14.05 -29.80 28.02
C SER A 117 15.47 -30.27 28.27
N GLY A 118 15.66 -31.57 28.56
CA GLY A 118 16.97 -32.11 28.87
C GLY A 118 17.56 -31.71 30.22
N GLY A 119 16.84 -30.98 31.06
CA GLY A 119 17.28 -30.60 32.40
C GLY A 119 18.43 -29.59 32.45
N PHE A 120 18.76 -28.90 31.35
CA PHE A 120 19.80 -27.89 31.29
C PHE A 120 19.19 -26.52 31.04
N LEU A 121 19.36 -25.59 31.98
CA LEU A 121 18.89 -24.22 31.87
C LEU A 121 19.94 -23.36 31.16
N ASP A 122 19.70 -22.99 29.91
CA ASP A 122 20.58 -22.22 29.07
C ASP A 122 20.18 -20.75 28.93
N ALA A 123 21.03 -19.98 28.27
CA ALA A 123 20.79 -18.57 28.01
C ALA A 123 19.62 -18.35 27.03
N GLU A 124 19.41 -19.27 26.08
CA GLU A 124 18.33 -19.18 25.11
C GLU A 124 16.95 -19.33 25.74
N THR A 125 16.86 -20.08 26.82
CA THR A 125 15.63 -20.21 27.64
C THR A 125 15.43 -19.01 28.55
N VAL A 126 16.48 -18.49 29.17
CA VAL A 126 16.40 -17.45 30.19
C VAL A 126 16.16 -16.06 29.59
N TRP A 127 16.88 -15.70 28.52
CA TRP A 127 16.79 -14.33 27.98
C TRP A 127 15.42 -13.95 27.44
N PRO A 128 14.69 -14.77 26.69
CA PRO A 128 13.32 -14.44 26.29
C PRO A 128 12.39 -14.12 27.46
N ILE A 129 12.53 -14.87 28.56
CA ILE A 129 11.74 -14.64 29.79
C ILE A 129 12.08 -13.28 30.39
N LEU A 130 13.36 -12.99 30.57
CA LEU A 130 13.84 -11.71 31.13
C LEU A 130 13.42 -10.54 30.26
N LEU A 131 13.65 -10.61 28.94
CA LEU A 131 13.29 -9.55 28.01
C LEU A 131 11.78 -9.30 28.00
N GLY A 132 10.97 -10.37 27.97
CA GLY A 132 9.52 -10.25 28.03
C GLY A 132 9.02 -9.62 29.32
N ARG A 133 9.56 -10.01 30.46
CA ARG A 133 9.12 -9.55 31.78
C ARG A 133 9.63 -8.15 32.12
N VAL A 134 10.91 -7.88 31.91
CA VAL A 134 11.54 -6.61 32.30
C VAL A 134 11.18 -5.48 31.32
N ILE A 135 11.38 -5.72 30.02
CA ILE A 135 11.23 -4.66 29.01
C ILE A 135 10.04 -4.86 28.05
N GLY A 136 9.30 -5.96 28.18
CA GLY A 136 8.14 -6.22 27.33
C GLY A 136 8.49 -6.68 25.89
N LEU A 137 9.72 -7.14 25.64
CA LEU A 137 10.11 -7.73 24.36
C LEU A 137 9.77 -9.22 24.35
N VAL A 138 8.55 -9.55 23.92
CA VAL A 138 8.05 -10.93 23.87
C VAL A 138 8.37 -11.54 22.51
N ASN A 139 9.48 -12.29 22.45
CA ASN A 139 9.88 -13.03 21.27
C ASN A 139 10.94 -14.05 21.70
N ASP A 140 10.86 -15.31 21.24
CA ASP A 140 11.80 -16.37 21.62
C ASP A 140 13.19 -16.16 20.99
N ARG A 141 13.24 -15.61 19.78
CA ARG A 141 14.48 -15.25 19.08
C ARG A 141 14.30 -13.88 18.39
N PRO A 142 14.43 -12.79 19.16
CA PRO A 142 14.22 -11.46 18.62
C PRO A 142 15.29 -11.13 17.58
N ASP A 143 14.80 -10.85 16.35
CA ASP A 143 15.59 -10.29 15.27
C ASP A 143 15.53 -8.74 15.30
N LEU A 144 16.23 -8.10 14.36
CA LEU A 144 16.26 -6.64 14.26
C LEU A 144 14.87 -6.06 14.01
N ALA A 145 14.00 -6.76 13.25
CA ALA A 145 12.63 -6.29 12.98
C ALA A 145 11.77 -6.32 14.25
N ALA A 146 11.89 -7.38 15.06
CA ALA A 146 11.21 -7.48 16.35
C ALA A 146 11.66 -6.38 17.32
N ILE A 147 12.97 -6.08 17.36
CA ILE A 147 13.54 -4.98 18.17
C ILE A 147 13.00 -3.63 17.72
N LEU A 148 12.99 -3.35 16.40
CA LEU A 148 12.47 -2.09 15.88
C LEU A 148 10.96 -1.96 16.13
N ARG A 149 10.18 -3.02 15.97
CA ARG A 149 8.76 -3.02 16.30
C ARG A 149 8.50 -2.80 17.79
N TRP A 150 9.28 -3.44 18.66
CA TRP A 150 9.23 -3.23 20.11
C TRP A 150 9.55 -1.77 20.49
N SER A 151 10.50 -1.14 19.80
CA SER A 151 10.94 0.23 20.07
C SER A 151 9.92 1.32 19.70
N ILE A 152 8.79 0.98 19.09
CA ILE A 152 7.73 1.94 18.74
C ILE A 152 6.89 2.32 19.97
N ASP A 153 6.78 1.42 20.94
CA ASP A 153 5.98 1.64 22.15
C ASP A 153 6.80 2.42 23.18
N THR A 154 6.30 3.60 23.55
CA THR A 154 6.92 4.46 24.56
C THR A 154 6.99 3.82 25.93
N THR A 155 6.05 2.92 26.28
CA THR A 155 6.02 2.23 27.58
C THR A 155 7.12 1.19 27.67
N THR A 156 7.38 0.44 26.60
CA THR A 156 8.45 -0.56 26.56
C THR A 156 9.83 0.08 26.55
N VAL A 157 10.00 1.18 25.82
CA VAL A 157 11.23 1.98 25.85
C VAL A 157 11.47 2.58 27.23
N ALA A 158 10.44 3.11 27.90
CA ALA A 158 10.57 3.61 29.27
C ALA A 158 10.97 2.50 30.26
N ARG A 159 10.45 1.27 30.13
CA ARG A 159 10.88 0.11 30.92
C ARG A 159 12.37 -0.19 30.72
N PHE A 160 12.86 -0.14 29.46
CA PHE A 160 14.28 -0.33 29.18
C PHE A 160 15.14 0.71 29.89
N HIS A 161 14.74 1.98 29.87
CA HIS A 161 15.45 3.04 30.58
C HIS A 161 15.41 2.89 32.11
N ALA A 162 14.33 2.37 32.66
CA ALA A 162 14.18 2.14 34.09
C ALA A 162 14.92 0.89 34.58
N ALA A 163 15.27 -0.04 33.70
CA ALA A 163 16.00 -1.25 34.05
C ALA A 163 17.42 -0.94 34.55
N SER A 164 17.98 -1.83 35.37
CA SER A 164 19.34 -1.68 35.90
C SER A 164 20.37 -1.58 34.76
N GLN A 165 21.47 -0.89 34.99
CA GLN A 165 22.55 -0.80 34.01
C GLN A 165 23.11 -2.18 33.64
N GLU A 166 23.29 -3.05 34.62
CA GLU A 166 23.76 -4.42 34.42
C GLU A 166 22.84 -5.21 33.50
N PHE A 167 21.52 -5.12 33.71
CA PHE A 167 20.55 -5.76 32.83
C PHE A 167 20.64 -5.21 31.42
N ARG A 168 20.66 -3.87 31.24
CA ARG A 168 20.71 -3.24 29.92
C ARG A 168 21.94 -3.66 29.12
N GLU A 169 23.12 -3.63 29.74
CA GLU A 169 24.36 -4.02 29.09
C GLU A 169 24.36 -5.51 28.67
N ALA A 170 23.92 -6.39 29.56
CA ALA A 170 23.85 -7.82 29.28
C ALA A 170 22.78 -8.15 28.22
N ALA A 171 21.61 -7.49 28.26
CA ALA A 171 20.55 -7.64 27.27
C ALA A 171 21.02 -7.18 25.87
N VAL A 172 21.69 -6.03 25.77
CA VAL A 172 22.22 -5.54 24.50
C VAL A 172 23.28 -6.49 23.93
N ASN A 173 24.16 -7.02 24.77
CA ASN A 173 25.16 -8.00 24.33
C ASN A 173 24.50 -9.27 23.77
N TRP A 174 23.54 -9.84 24.50
CA TRP A 174 22.83 -11.04 24.01
C TRP A 174 22.03 -10.77 22.74
N LEU A 175 21.30 -9.63 22.66
CA LEU A 175 20.55 -9.23 21.47
C LEU A 175 21.46 -8.95 20.27
N SER A 176 22.69 -8.49 20.51
CA SER A 176 23.67 -8.27 19.44
C SER A 176 24.21 -9.59 18.88
N GLU A 177 24.32 -10.63 19.71
CA GLU A 177 24.68 -11.97 19.26
C GLU A 177 23.55 -12.64 18.45
N THR A 178 22.30 -12.41 18.81
CA THR A 178 21.14 -13.03 18.16
C THR A 178 20.63 -12.26 16.95
N ALA A 179 20.51 -10.92 17.03
CA ALA A 179 19.96 -10.06 15.97
C ALA A 179 21.03 -9.38 15.11
N GLY A 180 22.31 -9.59 15.43
CA GLY A 180 23.45 -9.03 14.71
C GLY A 180 23.91 -7.66 15.24
N THR A 181 25.09 -7.22 14.78
CA THR A 181 25.77 -6.02 15.26
C THR A 181 24.98 -4.72 15.10
N THR A 182 24.06 -4.66 14.13
CA THR A 182 23.15 -3.53 13.94
C THR A 182 22.28 -3.29 15.19
N ALA A 183 21.90 -4.33 15.92
CA ALA A 183 21.16 -4.21 17.17
C ALA A 183 21.90 -3.36 18.22
N THR A 184 23.23 -3.47 18.30
CA THR A 184 24.06 -2.64 19.20
C THR A 184 23.88 -1.15 18.92
N VAL A 185 23.87 -0.77 17.64
CA VAL A 185 23.70 0.64 17.23
C VAL A 185 22.28 1.11 17.53
N VAL A 186 21.26 0.27 17.28
CA VAL A 186 19.86 0.58 17.60
C VAL A 186 19.68 0.78 19.10
N PHE A 187 20.23 -0.09 19.95
CA PHE A 187 20.15 0.06 21.41
C PHE A 187 20.95 1.25 21.94
N ARG A 188 22.07 1.59 21.31
CA ARG A 188 22.80 2.83 21.62
C ARG A 188 21.93 4.06 21.30
N CYS A 189 21.25 4.04 20.16
CA CYS A 189 20.29 5.07 19.80
C CYS A 189 19.15 5.14 20.82
N ILE A 190 18.55 4.02 21.22
CA ILE A 190 17.51 3.97 22.24
C ILE A 190 18.02 4.51 23.57
N ALA A 191 19.22 4.13 24.01
CA ALA A 191 19.81 4.60 25.24
C ALA A 191 20.08 6.13 25.25
N ALA A 192 20.43 6.69 24.09
CA ALA A 192 20.64 8.12 23.92
C ALA A 192 19.32 8.92 23.82
N ASN A 193 18.20 8.26 23.50
CA ASN A 193 16.92 8.91 23.25
C ASN A 193 15.80 8.28 24.09
N PRO A 194 15.18 9.02 25.02
CA PRO A 194 14.07 8.53 25.82
C PRO A 194 12.75 8.37 25.01
N LYS A 195 12.72 8.90 23.79
CA LYS A 195 11.59 8.75 22.89
C LYS A 195 11.67 7.43 22.11
N ALA A 196 10.52 6.89 21.73
CA ALA A 196 10.40 5.66 20.94
C ALA A 196 10.69 5.93 19.43
N ASP A 197 11.84 6.50 19.12
CA ASP A 197 12.18 7.03 17.80
C ASP A 197 13.14 6.12 17.00
N ALA A 198 13.56 4.95 17.52
CA ALA A 198 14.59 4.14 16.86
C ALA A 198 14.22 3.75 15.41
N LEU A 199 12.96 3.43 15.13
CA LEU A 199 12.52 3.12 13.78
C LEU A 199 12.56 4.36 12.86
N PRO A 200 11.94 5.52 13.20
CA PRO A 200 12.07 6.75 12.42
C PRO A 200 13.52 7.22 12.22
N ILE A 201 14.37 7.06 13.23
CA ILE A 201 15.81 7.40 13.14
C ILE A 201 16.51 6.52 12.11
N GLY A 202 16.21 5.22 12.07
CA GLY A 202 16.75 4.31 11.05
C GLY A 202 16.37 4.71 9.63
N LEU A 203 15.12 5.13 9.42
CA LEU A 203 14.67 5.66 8.12
C LEU A 203 15.40 6.97 7.74
N ALA A 204 15.53 7.90 8.67
CA ALA A 204 16.26 9.16 8.43
C ALA A 204 17.76 8.94 8.20
N ALA A 205 18.37 8.02 8.94
CA ALA A 205 19.77 7.65 8.76
C ALA A 205 20.04 7.10 7.35
N GLY A 206 19.12 6.29 6.80
CA GLY A 206 19.22 5.80 5.43
C GLY A 206 19.27 6.89 4.36
N VAL A 207 18.75 8.09 4.64
CA VAL A 207 18.88 9.27 3.76
C VAL A 207 20.22 9.95 3.97
N ILE A 208 20.58 10.20 5.24
CA ILE A 208 21.75 11.00 5.60
C ILE A 208 23.07 10.33 5.19
N TYR A 209 23.14 9.01 5.36
CA TYR A 209 24.31 8.20 5.01
C TYR A 209 24.20 7.53 3.63
N ASN A 210 23.24 7.96 2.78
CA ASN A 210 23.08 7.42 1.44
C ASN A 210 24.30 7.75 0.56
N ALA A 211 24.82 6.76 -0.14
CA ALA A 211 25.97 6.92 -1.03
C ALA A 211 25.79 8.02 -2.09
N LYS A 212 24.55 8.23 -2.59
CA LYS A 212 24.22 9.30 -3.54
C LYS A 212 24.32 10.70 -2.94
N ALA A 213 24.35 10.83 -1.62
CA ALA A 213 24.49 12.10 -0.89
C ALA A 213 25.90 12.31 -0.30
N ARG A 214 26.85 11.41 -0.58
CA ARG A 214 28.23 11.47 -0.06
C ARG A 214 28.85 12.85 -0.30
N GLY A 215 29.44 13.44 0.74
CA GLY A 215 30.05 14.78 0.72
C GLY A 215 29.05 15.94 0.79
N LYS A 216 27.73 15.70 0.76
CA LYS A 216 26.71 16.77 0.80
C LYS A 216 26.00 16.90 2.14
N LEU A 217 26.00 15.84 2.95
CA LEU A 217 25.24 15.75 4.22
C LEU A 217 26.13 15.59 5.46
N GLU A 218 27.43 15.92 5.40
CA GLU A 218 28.36 15.78 6.52
C GLU A 218 27.90 16.54 7.78
N LYS A 219 27.38 17.77 7.62
CA LYS A 219 26.84 18.54 8.75
C LYS A 219 25.58 17.88 9.35
N ALA A 220 24.75 17.28 8.52
CA ALA A 220 23.55 16.57 8.97
C ALA A 220 23.95 15.26 9.66
N ALA A 221 24.95 14.54 9.15
CA ALA A 221 25.51 13.35 9.78
C ALA A 221 26.08 13.66 11.16
N GLY A 222 26.89 14.72 11.31
CA GLY A 222 27.39 15.14 12.62
C GLY A 222 26.29 15.47 13.63
N LYS A 223 25.22 16.17 13.20
CA LYS A 223 24.05 16.41 14.08
C LYS A 223 23.30 15.13 14.41
N MET A 224 23.21 14.19 13.47
CA MET A 224 22.58 12.90 13.67
C MET A 224 23.34 12.08 14.73
N GLU A 225 24.65 12.03 14.62
CA GLU A 225 25.55 11.37 15.58
C GLU A 225 25.44 11.98 16.98
N GLU A 226 25.48 13.33 17.07
CA GLU A 226 25.42 14.03 18.34
C GLU A 226 24.07 13.84 19.04
N ARG A 227 22.96 13.97 18.30
CA ARG A 227 21.62 14.03 18.89
C ARG A 227 20.97 12.67 19.06
N PHE A 228 21.26 11.72 18.18
CA PHE A 228 20.50 10.48 18.10
C PHE A 228 21.35 9.19 18.20
N LEU A 229 22.61 9.21 17.78
CA LEU A 229 23.41 7.99 17.67
C LEU A 229 24.44 7.82 18.82
N GLY A 230 24.31 8.62 19.90
CA GLY A 230 25.18 8.52 21.07
C GLY A 230 26.64 8.89 20.75
N ARG A 231 26.87 9.87 19.87
CA ARG A 231 28.19 10.39 19.47
C ARG A 231 29.10 9.37 18.79
N SER A 232 28.51 8.44 18.06
CA SER A 232 29.26 7.42 17.32
C SER A 232 28.76 7.34 15.89
N ALA A 233 29.67 7.36 14.92
CA ALA A 233 29.37 7.15 13.51
C ALA A 233 29.26 5.63 13.27
N PRO A 234 28.07 5.10 12.86
CA PRO A 234 27.95 3.74 12.42
C PRO A 234 28.59 3.56 11.04
N ASP A 235 29.01 2.35 10.72
CA ASP A 235 29.45 1.99 9.36
C ASP A 235 28.26 1.97 8.37
N GLU A 236 28.59 2.13 7.08
CA GLU A 236 27.61 2.21 5.99
C GLU A 236 26.70 0.97 5.93
N ALA A 237 27.27 -0.22 6.08
CA ALA A 237 26.51 -1.48 6.02
C ALA A 237 25.51 -1.62 7.19
N THR A 238 25.88 -1.16 8.37
CA THR A 238 24.99 -1.11 9.54
C THR A 238 23.81 -0.18 9.31
N ILE A 239 24.04 1.01 8.75
CA ILE A 239 22.97 1.95 8.41
C ILE A 239 22.06 1.42 7.32
N GLU A 240 22.62 0.86 6.25
CA GLU A 240 21.84 0.26 5.17
C GLU A 240 20.92 -0.85 5.69
N ARG A 241 21.45 -1.73 6.54
CA ARG A 241 20.67 -2.81 7.15
C ARG A 241 19.58 -2.25 8.07
N TRP A 242 19.90 -1.26 8.91
CA TRP A 242 18.91 -0.63 9.79
C TRP A 242 17.78 0.00 8.98
N ASN A 243 18.12 0.82 7.98
CA ASN A 243 17.13 1.45 7.09
C ASN A 243 16.26 0.41 6.35
N ALA A 244 16.87 -0.64 5.80
CA ALA A 244 16.16 -1.67 5.07
C ALA A 244 15.14 -2.40 5.96
N VAL A 245 15.55 -2.80 7.18
CA VAL A 245 14.65 -3.47 8.12
C VAL A 245 13.59 -2.50 8.66
N ALA A 246 13.93 -1.24 8.93
CA ALA A 246 12.95 -0.23 9.34
C ALA A 246 11.88 0.01 8.26
N ALA A 247 12.28 0.09 6.99
CA ALA A 247 11.35 0.20 5.86
C ALA A 247 10.48 -1.05 5.71
N GLU A 248 11.04 -2.23 5.93
CA GLU A 248 10.30 -3.50 5.90
C GLU A 248 9.26 -3.58 7.01
N VAL A 249 9.61 -3.20 8.25
CA VAL A 249 8.67 -3.14 9.38
C VAL A 249 7.51 -2.19 9.07
N ILE A 250 7.80 -0.99 8.55
CA ILE A 250 6.76 -0.03 8.11
C ILE A 250 5.85 -0.64 7.04
N ARG A 251 6.42 -1.34 6.08
CA ARG A 251 5.67 -1.89 4.95
C ARG A 251 4.79 -3.06 5.35
N LEU A 252 5.34 -4.05 6.07
CA LEU A 252 4.72 -5.35 6.28
C LEU A 252 4.10 -5.53 7.67
N GLN A 253 4.64 -4.88 8.71
CA GLN A 253 4.25 -5.15 10.08
C GLN A 253 3.38 -4.05 10.72
N ILE A 254 3.42 -2.81 10.19
CA ILE A 254 2.57 -1.73 10.66
C ILE A 254 1.33 -1.63 9.77
N THR A 255 0.23 -2.20 10.26
CA THR A 255 -1.06 -2.24 9.55
C THR A 255 -1.94 -1.03 9.83
N ASP A 256 -1.80 -0.39 11.01
CA ASP A 256 -2.53 0.83 11.33
C ASP A 256 -2.03 2.02 10.51
N PRO A 257 -2.87 2.62 9.64
CA PRO A 257 -2.49 3.73 8.79
C PRO A 257 -2.09 5.00 9.57
N ARG A 258 -2.69 5.23 10.75
CA ARG A 258 -2.40 6.40 11.59
C ARG A 258 -1.03 6.27 12.23
N LEU A 259 -0.74 5.11 12.82
CA LEU A 259 0.57 4.82 13.39
C LEU A 259 1.65 4.89 12.30
N LYS A 260 1.41 4.26 11.14
CA LYS A 260 2.31 4.33 9.99
C LYS A 260 2.60 5.77 9.58
N GLY A 261 1.55 6.57 9.44
CA GLY A 261 1.68 8.00 9.09
C GLY A 261 2.51 8.78 10.11
N SER A 262 2.27 8.59 11.41
CA SER A 262 3.00 9.28 12.46
C SER A 262 4.49 8.91 12.50
N LEU A 263 4.84 7.64 12.28
CA LEU A 263 6.24 7.19 12.23
C LEU A 263 6.99 7.77 11.03
N LEU A 264 6.36 7.81 9.85
CA LEU A 264 6.94 8.40 8.65
C LEU A 264 7.09 9.91 8.78
N GLN A 265 6.07 10.59 9.32
CA GLN A 265 6.16 12.02 9.63
C GLN A 265 7.30 12.31 10.61
N ARG A 266 7.45 11.46 11.64
CA ARG A 266 8.55 11.59 12.60
C ARG A 266 9.92 11.47 11.94
N ALA A 267 10.08 10.57 10.97
CA ALA A 267 11.31 10.47 10.19
C ALA A 267 11.60 11.75 9.38
N ASP A 268 10.58 12.34 8.75
CA ASP A 268 10.70 13.59 8.02
C ASP A 268 11.03 14.78 8.95
N GLU A 269 10.46 14.83 10.18
CA GLU A 269 10.81 15.82 11.21
C GLU A 269 12.28 15.70 11.65
N ILE A 270 12.80 14.47 11.76
CA ILE A 270 14.21 14.23 12.07
C ILE A 270 15.10 14.77 10.95
N LEU A 271 14.76 14.46 9.68
CA LEU A 271 15.49 15.01 8.52
C LEU A 271 15.51 16.53 8.52
N HIS A 272 14.37 17.17 8.82
CA HIS A 272 14.28 18.61 8.93
C HIS A 272 15.14 19.15 10.09
N GLY A 273 15.07 18.53 11.26
CA GLY A 273 15.81 18.93 12.46
C GLY A 273 17.33 18.89 12.31
N VAL A 274 17.85 18.01 11.44
CA VAL A 274 19.29 17.94 11.13
C VAL A 274 19.68 18.73 9.88
N GLY A 275 18.71 19.22 9.08
CA GLY A 275 18.92 19.98 7.85
C GLY A 275 19.17 19.11 6.62
N ALA A 276 18.59 17.92 6.59
CA ALA A 276 18.68 16.96 5.48
C ALA A 276 17.38 16.85 4.65
N GLU A 277 16.37 17.67 4.95
CA GLU A 277 15.05 17.62 4.33
C GLU A 277 15.08 17.68 2.79
N LYS A 278 16.01 18.43 2.20
CA LYS A 278 16.17 18.56 0.75
C LYS A 278 16.61 17.26 0.05
N PHE A 279 17.06 16.30 0.81
CA PHE A 279 17.51 14.99 0.34
C PHE A 279 16.52 13.86 0.63
N ALA A 280 15.32 14.19 1.13
CA ALA A 280 14.27 13.20 1.43
C ALA A 280 13.91 12.34 0.21
N TYR A 281 14.12 12.83 -1.02
CA TYR A 281 13.92 12.08 -2.26
C TYR A 281 14.73 10.77 -2.34
N LEU A 282 15.78 10.63 -1.54
CA LEU A 282 16.58 9.41 -1.44
C LEU A 282 15.87 8.31 -0.64
N SER A 283 14.87 8.67 0.19
CA SER A 283 14.05 7.69 0.90
C SER A 283 13.06 7.00 -0.04
N SER A 284 12.85 5.71 0.16
CA SER A 284 11.79 4.95 -0.51
C SER A 284 10.45 4.97 0.23
N THR A 285 10.39 5.55 1.44
CA THR A 285 9.22 5.49 2.33
C THR A 285 8.72 6.87 2.77
N SER A 286 9.56 7.91 2.73
CA SER A 286 9.24 9.27 3.18
C SER A 286 8.16 9.94 2.32
N PRO A 287 7.03 10.39 2.88
CA PRO A 287 6.04 11.19 2.15
C PRO A 287 6.63 12.48 1.55
N LEU A 288 7.50 13.16 2.29
CA LEU A 288 8.25 14.33 1.80
C LEU A 288 9.11 13.95 0.58
N GLY A 289 9.80 12.79 0.66
CA GLY A 289 10.62 12.26 -0.42
C GLY A 289 9.84 11.95 -1.68
N PHE A 290 8.66 11.36 -1.55
CA PHE A 290 7.76 11.13 -2.68
C PHE A 290 7.36 12.43 -3.37
N GLY A 291 6.97 13.45 -2.58
CA GLY A 291 6.67 14.78 -3.11
C GLY A 291 7.85 15.41 -3.85
N GLN A 292 9.06 15.27 -3.32
CA GLN A 292 10.27 15.80 -3.97
C GLN A 292 10.61 15.10 -5.29
N ARG A 293 10.40 13.78 -5.39
CA ARG A 293 10.58 13.05 -6.65
C ARG A 293 9.63 13.57 -7.73
N LEU A 294 8.36 13.78 -7.36
CA LEU A 294 7.36 14.36 -8.26
C LEU A 294 7.68 15.82 -8.64
N ALA A 295 8.13 16.65 -7.68
CA ALA A 295 8.55 18.03 -7.96
C ALA A 295 9.75 18.09 -8.91
N ARG A 296 10.72 17.18 -8.76
CA ARG A 296 11.87 17.06 -9.69
C ARG A 296 11.39 16.67 -11.08
N PHE A 297 10.54 15.67 -11.21
CA PHE A 297 9.93 15.31 -12.50
C PHE A 297 9.25 16.52 -13.15
N GLY A 298 8.49 17.32 -12.38
CA GLY A 298 7.86 18.55 -12.89
C GLY A 298 8.87 19.57 -13.41
N LYS A 299 9.99 19.76 -12.72
CA LYS A 299 11.08 20.67 -13.17
C LYS A 299 11.75 20.17 -14.45
N ASP A 300 12.05 18.88 -14.53
CA ASP A 300 12.67 18.28 -15.70
C ASP A 300 11.73 18.36 -16.92
N LEU A 301 10.43 18.10 -16.71
CA LEU A 301 9.39 18.27 -17.72
C LEU A 301 9.30 19.73 -18.21
N ALA A 302 9.27 20.69 -17.30
CA ALA A 302 9.24 22.11 -17.65
C ALA A 302 10.51 22.53 -18.43
N CYS A 303 11.67 22.02 -18.05
CA CYS A 303 12.95 22.27 -18.74
C CYS A 303 12.92 21.79 -20.19
N ILE A 304 12.38 20.59 -20.43
CA ILE A 304 12.22 20.04 -21.79
C ILE A 304 11.26 20.91 -22.61
N LEU A 305 10.12 21.30 -22.04
CA LEU A 305 9.12 22.11 -22.75
C LEU A 305 9.60 23.52 -23.09
N ASP A 306 10.43 24.10 -22.22
CA ASP A 306 11.03 25.44 -22.44
C ASP A 306 12.21 25.41 -23.42
N GLY A 307 12.69 24.26 -23.85
CA GLY A 307 13.88 24.11 -24.71
C GLY A 307 15.18 24.56 -24.05
N LYS A 308 15.17 24.71 -22.73
CA LYS A 308 16.33 25.13 -21.92
C LYS A 308 17.23 23.96 -21.67
N GLY A 309 18.03 23.43 -22.40
CA GLY A 309 18.88 22.26 -22.16
C GLY A 309 19.06 21.86 -20.66
N GLY A 310 19.35 20.61 -20.37
CA GLY A 310 19.57 20.12 -19.00
C GLY A 310 18.69 18.97 -18.54
N ALA A 311 17.63 18.64 -19.31
CA ALA A 311 16.83 17.44 -19.09
C ALA A 311 16.46 16.78 -20.42
N SER A 312 16.40 15.46 -20.44
CA SER A 312 16.06 14.63 -21.59
C SER A 312 14.82 13.78 -21.36
N LEU A 313 14.32 13.11 -22.38
CA LEU A 313 13.25 12.12 -22.24
C LEU A 313 13.70 10.94 -21.37
N GLU A 314 14.95 10.55 -21.48
CA GLU A 314 15.58 9.50 -20.69
C GLU A 314 15.59 9.86 -19.20
N ASP A 315 15.85 11.14 -18.86
CA ASP A 315 15.81 11.62 -17.48
C ASP A 315 14.39 11.54 -16.91
N LEU A 316 13.35 11.88 -17.69
CA LEU A 316 11.96 11.71 -17.29
C LEU A 316 11.60 10.23 -17.07
N MET A 317 12.09 9.34 -17.92
CA MET A 317 11.88 7.90 -17.76
C MET A 317 12.58 7.36 -16.51
N ALA A 318 13.80 7.80 -16.23
CA ALA A 318 14.53 7.46 -15.01
C ALA A 318 13.80 7.99 -13.76
N ALA A 319 13.35 9.25 -13.79
CA ALA A 319 12.57 9.83 -12.71
C ALA A 319 11.25 9.07 -12.46
N ARG A 320 10.59 8.58 -13.53
CA ARG A 320 9.39 7.74 -13.40
C ARG A 320 9.66 6.42 -12.68
N VAL A 321 10.80 5.78 -12.95
CA VAL A 321 11.21 4.57 -12.24
C VAL A 321 11.44 4.89 -10.76
N GLU A 322 12.19 5.95 -10.45
CA GLU A 322 12.42 6.38 -9.05
C GLU A 322 11.10 6.69 -8.30
N ILE A 323 10.11 7.31 -8.96
CA ILE A 323 8.78 7.54 -8.39
C ILE A 323 8.06 6.19 -8.15
N GLY A 324 8.13 5.26 -9.10
CA GLY A 324 7.49 3.95 -9.04
C GLY A 324 8.05 3.03 -7.94
N ASP A 325 9.33 3.15 -7.66
CA ASP A 325 10.01 2.38 -6.61
C ASP A 325 9.67 2.87 -5.18
N HIS A 326 8.93 3.98 -5.06
CA HIS A 326 8.52 4.50 -3.77
C HIS A 326 7.28 3.77 -3.25
N GLU A 327 7.23 3.49 -1.94
CA GLU A 327 6.14 2.73 -1.31
C GLU A 327 4.75 3.36 -1.52
N LEU A 328 4.66 4.69 -1.58
CA LEU A 328 3.41 5.39 -1.84
C LEU A 328 2.91 5.23 -3.27
N ALA A 329 3.75 4.82 -4.22
CA ALA A 329 3.38 4.66 -5.62
C ALA A 329 2.16 3.74 -5.80
N ALA A 330 2.09 2.63 -5.05
CA ALA A 330 0.98 1.69 -5.11
C ALA A 330 -0.38 2.30 -4.71
N ARG A 331 -0.38 3.33 -3.85
CA ARG A 331 -1.57 4.05 -3.38
C ARG A 331 -1.89 5.27 -4.26
N GLU A 332 -0.88 5.85 -4.89
CA GLU A 332 -0.95 7.07 -5.69
C GLU A 332 -1.03 6.79 -7.20
N ARG A 333 -1.76 5.71 -7.58
CA ARG A 333 -1.83 5.21 -8.96
C ARG A 333 -2.23 6.28 -9.98
N ARG A 334 -3.16 7.18 -9.62
CA ARG A 334 -3.59 8.27 -10.51
C ARG A 334 -2.48 9.27 -10.78
N ARG A 335 -1.63 9.55 -9.79
CA ARG A 335 -0.48 10.44 -9.98
C ARG A 335 0.57 9.80 -10.89
N LEU A 336 0.79 8.49 -10.74
CA LEU A 336 1.69 7.74 -11.62
C LEU A 336 1.15 7.71 -13.06
N GLU A 337 -0.15 7.53 -13.24
CA GLU A 337 -0.79 7.57 -14.55
C GLU A 337 -0.60 8.95 -15.22
N ARG A 338 -0.74 10.06 -14.49
CA ARG A 338 -0.43 11.40 -15.00
C ARG A 338 1.03 11.54 -15.42
N VAL A 339 1.96 11.02 -14.63
CA VAL A 339 3.39 10.98 -14.99
C VAL A 339 3.61 10.19 -16.28
N ASP A 340 3.00 9.01 -16.40
CA ASP A 340 3.10 8.18 -17.61
C ASP A 340 2.51 8.89 -18.84
N MET A 341 1.36 9.56 -18.69
CA MET A 341 0.74 10.33 -19.78
C MET A 341 1.58 11.54 -20.18
N ALA A 342 2.21 12.23 -19.22
CA ALA A 342 3.14 13.32 -19.53
C ALA A 342 4.33 12.85 -20.35
N ILE A 343 4.97 11.72 -20.00
CA ILE A 343 6.08 11.13 -20.75
C ILE A 343 5.64 10.77 -22.17
N ARG A 344 4.46 10.19 -22.34
CA ARG A 344 3.91 9.80 -23.64
C ARG A 344 3.66 11.03 -24.52
N LEU A 345 3.11 12.10 -23.98
CA LEU A 345 2.88 13.35 -24.70
C LEU A 345 4.21 14.03 -25.10
N VAL A 346 5.22 14.04 -24.23
CA VAL A 346 6.56 14.54 -24.58
C VAL A 346 7.18 13.71 -25.71
N ARG A 347 7.03 12.38 -25.68
CA ARG A 347 7.50 11.50 -26.76
C ARG A 347 6.78 11.82 -28.08
N TRP A 348 5.47 11.98 -28.03
CA TRP A 348 4.67 12.35 -29.19
C TRP A 348 5.09 13.71 -29.77
N LEU A 349 5.32 14.74 -28.93
CA LEU A 349 5.82 16.04 -29.38
C LEU A 349 7.18 15.92 -30.12
N LYS A 350 8.12 15.19 -29.52
CA LYS A 350 9.47 14.97 -30.14
C LYS A 350 9.38 14.19 -31.44
N GLN A 351 8.51 13.20 -31.52
CA GLN A 351 8.33 12.43 -32.76
C GLN A 351 7.78 13.29 -33.88
N ARG A 352 6.87 14.22 -33.58
CA ARG A 352 6.38 15.20 -34.57
C ARG A 352 7.45 16.16 -35.08
N GLU A 353 8.39 16.57 -34.22
CA GLU A 353 9.51 17.45 -34.62
C GLU A 353 10.48 16.74 -35.58
N THR A 354 10.58 15.43 -35.52
CA THR A 354 11.53 14.64 -36.34
C THR A 354 10.91 14.04 -37.59
N THR A 355 9.60 13.85 -37.63
CA THR A 355 8.88 13.24 -38.74
C THR A 355 8.09 14.32 -39.47
N ALA A 356 8.46 14.62 -40.71
CA ALA A 356 7.61 15.41 -41.60
C ALA A 356 6.33 14.60 -41.84
N GLN A 357 5.28 14.91 -41.08
CA GLN A 357 3.96 14.28 -41.26
C GLN A 357 3.41 14.81 -42.60
N GLY A 358 3.26 13.91 -43.57
CA GLY A 358 2.53 14.24 -44.76
C GLY A 358 1.13 14.74 -44.39
N GLU A 359 0.64 15.78 -45.07
CA GLU A 359 -0.72 16.27 -44.90
C GLU A 359 -1.70 15.11 -45.21
N PRO A 360 -2.73 14.88 -44.39
CA PRO A 360 -3.74 13.87 -44.67
C PRO A 360 -4.44 14.26 -45.99
N ARG A 361 -4.51 13.30 -46.89
CA ARG A 361 -5.07 13.54 -48.24
C ARG A 361 -6.56 13.34 -48.30
N SER A 362 -7.16 12.68 -47.28
CA SER A 362 -8.57 12.34 -47.23
C SER A 362 -9.12 12.35 -45.82
N LEU A 363 -10.45 12.49 -45.68
CA LEU A 363 -11.16 12.41 -44.41
C LEU A 363 -10.97 11.03 -43.74
N ALA A 364 -10.90 9.95 -44.54
CA ALA A 364 -10.69 8.61 -44.04
C ALA A 364 -9.30 8.45 -43.39
N GLU A 365 -8.25 8.93 -44.06
CA GLU A 365 -6.87 8.91 -43.52
C GLU A 365 -6.74 9.71 -42.21
N GLU A 366 -7.43 10.88 -42.11
CA GLU A 366 -7.42 11.69 -40.91
C GLU A 366 -8.22 11.01 -39.76
N SER A 367 -9.33 10.35 -40.09
CA SER A 367 -10.10 9.55 -39.13
C SER A 367 -9.28 8.37 -38.60
N ASP A 368 -8.56 7.66 -39.48
CA ASP A 368 -7.67 6.56 -39.07
C ASP A 368 -6.54 7.06 -38.18
N TYR A 369 -5.93 8.22 -38.53
CA TYR A 369 -4.93 8.86 -37.69
C TYR A 369 -5.51 9.22 -36.29
N HIS A 370 -6.73 9.79 -36.27
CA HIS A 370 -7.38 10.11 -34.99
C HIS A 370 -7.61 8.85 -34.15
N LEU A 371 -8.06 7.76 -34.77
CA LEU A 371 -8.21 6.49 -34.09
C LEU A 371 -6.87 5.91 -33.61
N ALA A 372 -5.83 5.97 -34.42
CA ALA A 372 -4.50 5.41 -34.08
C ALA A 372 -3.81 6.21 -32.97
N GLU A 373 -3.75 7.53 -33.10
CA GLU A 373 -2.95 8.42 -32.26
C GLU A 373 -3.76 9.53 -31.58
N GLY A 374 -4.63 10.26 -32.33
CA GLY A 374 -5.31 11.44 -31.83
C GLY A 374 -6.14 11.21 -30.58
N GLY A 375 -6.94 10.16 -30.57
CA GLY A 375 -7.76 9.79 -29.42
C GLY A 375 -6.94 9.42 -28.20
N PHE A 376 -5.75 8.83 -28.42
CA PHE A 376 -4.82 8.56 -27.32
C PHE A 376 -4.18 9.85 -26.78
N VAL A 377 -3.81 10.78 -27.65
CA VAL A 377 -3.26 12.09 -27.27
C VAL A 377 -4.32 12.89 -26.51
N ASP A 378 -5.58 12.82 -26.92
CA ASP A 378 -6.69 13.49 -26.24
C ASP A 378 -6.94 12.88 -24.85
N TRP A 379 -6.91 11.56 -24.71
CA TRP A 379 -6.97 10.90 -23.40
C TRP A 379 -5.81 11.33 -22.51
N ALA A 380 -4.56 11.26 -23.00
CA ALA A 380 -3.38 11.66 -22.24
C ALA A 380 -3.44 13.13 -21.79
N ARG A 381 -3.87 14.03 -22.69
CA ARG A 381 -4.06 15.45 -22.42
C ARG A 381 -5.10 15.68 -21.33
N LEU A 382 -6.27 15.07 -21.44
CA LEU A 382 -7.36 15.20 -20.47
C LEU A 382 -6.98 14.67 -19.09
N THR A 383 -6.20 13.59 -19.01
CA THR A 383 -5.67 13.04 -17.74
C THR A 383 -4.78 14.06 -17.01
N LEU A 384 -4.08 14.96 -17.71
CA LEU A 384 -3.25 15.99 -17.10
C LEU A 384 -4.03 17.21 -16.61
N ARG A 385 -5.27 17.39 -17.10
CA ARG A 385 -6.09 18.60 -16.84
C ARG A 385 -6.37 18.82 -15.34
N THR A 386 -6.47 17.75 -14.56
CA THR A 386 -6.68 17.83 -13.10
C THR A 386 -5.49 18.42 -12.35
N GLY A 387 -4.31 18.49 -12.96
CA GLY A 387 -3.11 18.99 -12.30
C GLY A 387 -2.61 18.08 -11.17
N ASP A 388 -1.84 18.66 -10.24
CA ASP A 388 -1.28 17.99 -9.07
C ASP A 388 -1.17 18.99 -7.91
N PRO A 389 -1.27 18.55 -6.64
CA PRO A 389 -1.05 19.42 -5.48
C PRO A 389 0.37 20.03 -5.44
N ILE A 390 1.35 19.41 -6.10
CA ILE A 390 2.71 19.92 -6.18
C ILE A 390 2.79 20.95 -7.29
N ARG A 391 3.13 22.18 -6.91
CA ARG A 391 3.12 23.35 -7.77
C ARG A 391 3.95 23.16 -9.04
N GLU A 392 5.21 22.75 -8.91
CA GLU A 392 6.14 22.56 -10.02
C GLU A 392 5.61 21.54 -11.03
N LEU A 393 4.97 20.48 -10.53
CA LEU A 393 4.39 19.44 -11.38
C LEU A 393 3.12 19.93 -12.07
N SER A 394 2.24 20.64 -11.34
CA SER A 394 1.00 21.19 -11.88
C SER A 394 1.25 22.25 -12.96
N GLU A 395 2.23 23.15 -12.75
CA GLU A 395 2.62 24.16 -13.73
C GLU A 395 3.20 23.49 -15.02
N ALA A 396 4.00 22.43 -14.86
CA ALA A 396 4.54 21.68 -16.00
C ALA A 396 3.44 20.94 -16.78
N TYR A 397 2.47 20.33 -16.08
CA TYR A 397 1.30 19.72 -16.72
C TYR A 397 0.46 20.74 -17.48
N GLY A 398 0.23 21.92 -16.89
CA GLY A 398 -0.50 23.01 -17.56
C GLY A 398 0.16 23.47 -18.85
N LYS A 399 1.50 23.63 -18.85
CA LYS A 399 2.26 23.97 -20.06
C LYS A 399 2.15 22.90 -21.14
N LEU A 400 2.33 21.62 -20.75
CA LEU A 400 2.23 20.50 -21.68
C LEU A 400 0.82 20.38 -22.26
N PHE A 401 -0.20 20.50 -21.42
CA PHE A 401 -1.60 20.53 -21.81
C PHE A 401 -1.88 21.63 -22.86
N GLY A 402 -1.43 22.85 -22.59
CA GLY A 402 -1.62 23.99 -23.51
C GLY A 402 -0.97 23.73 -24.87
N ARG A 403 0.32 23.32 -24.91
CA ARG A 403 1.06 23.05 -26.15
C ARG A 403 0.40 21.93 -26.99
N VAL A 404 -0.03 20.85 -26.32
CA VAL A 404 -0.71 19.74 -27.02
C VAL A 404 -2.08 20.17 -27.50
N THR A 405 -2.81 21.00 -26.73
CA THR A 405 -4.12 21.54 -27.13
C THR A 405 -4.02 22.38 -28.40
N GLU A 406 -3.06 23.30 -28.49
CA GLU A 406 -2.83 24.12 -29.69
C GLU A 406 -2.62 23.26 -30.94
N LEU A 407 -1.79 22.21 -30.84
CA LEU A 407 -1.56 21.29 -31.94
C LEU A 407 -2.79 20.47 -32.34
N ARG A 408 -3.56 20.03 -31.35
CA ARG A 408 -4.81 19.28 -31.59
C ARG A 408 -5.90 20.16 -32.22
N GLU A 409 -6.03 21.41 -31.80
CA GLU A 409 -6.98 22.36 -32.38
C GLU A 409 -6.61 22.72 -33.83
N ALA A 410 -5.34 22.90 -34.13
CA ALA A 410 -4.90 23.11 -35.51
C ALA A 410 -5.33 21.95 -36.41
N ARG A 411 -5.09 20.71 -35.96
CA ARG A 411 -5.49 19.52 -36.70
C ARG A 411 -7.02 19.31 -36.78
N SER A 412 -7.76 19.72 -35.76
CA SER A 412 -9.22 19.70 -35.81
C SER A 412 -9.80 20.66 -36.84
N ARG A 413 -9.11 21.79 -37.12
CA ARG A 413 -9.51 22.70 -38.21
C ARG A 413 -9.27 22.05 -39.58
N GLU A 414 -8.13 21.41 -39.79
CA GLU A 414 -7.85 20.64 -41.01
C GLU A 414 -8.90 19.55 -41.24
N PHE A 415 -9.27 18.80 -40.17
CA PHE A 415 -10.35 17.82 -40.23
C PHE A 415 -11.70 18.44 -40.63
N ALA A 416 -12.04 19.61 -40.09
CA ALA A 416 -13.30 20.30 -40.43
C ALA A 416 -13.35 20.71 -41.90
N GLU A 417 -12.23 21.13 -42.49
CA GLU A 417 -12.13 21.44 -43.94
C GLU A 417 -12.33 20.19 -44.81
N LEU A 418 -11.71 19.08 -44.44
CA LEU A 418 -11.89 17.80 -45.12
C LEU A 418 -13.34 17.30 -45.00
N LEU A 419 -13.98 17.46 -43.82
CA LEU A 419 -15.37 17.08 -43.59
C LEU A 419 -16.32 17.92 -44.40
N HIS A 420 -16.10 19.24 -44.51
CA HIS A 420 -16.86 20.12 -45.35
C HIS A 420 -16.81 19.69 -46.83
N THR A 421 -15.60 19.46 -47.36
CA THR A 421 -15.39 19.02 -48.76
C THR A 421 -16.06 17.66 -49.04
N TRP A 422 -15.96 16.72 -48.06
CA TRP A 422 -16.62 15.43 -48.17
C TRP A 422 -18.14 15.55 -48.19
N THR A 423 -18.71 16.40 -47.32
CA THR A 423 -20.14 16.61 -47.24
C THR A 423 -20.70 17.24 -48.57
N GLU A 424 -19.98 18.19 -49.16
CA GLU A 424 -20.37 18.79 -50.43
C GLU A 424 -20.26 17.80 -51.61
N SER A 425 -19.24 16.96 -51.62
CA SER A 425 -19.02 16.02 -52.73
C SER A 425 -19.95 14.81 -52.70
N ASN A 426 -20.63 14.54 -51.57
CA ASN A 426 -21.46 13.37 -51.35
C ASN A 426 -20.82 12.02 -51.76
N SER A 427 -19.50 11.96 -51.68
CA SER A 427 -18.70 10.81 -52.12
C SER A 427 -18.57 9.76 -51.05
N ALA A 428 -19.02 8.54 -51.32
CA ALA A 428 -18.74 7.39 -50.43
C ALA A 428 -17.21 7.14 -50.40
N GLN A 429 -16.57 7.39 -49.26
CA GLN A 429 -15.15 6.99 -49.06
C GLN A 429 -15.09 5.61 -48.42
N GLN A 430 -14.24 4.75 -48.98
CA GLN A 430 -13.98 3.44 -48.41
C GLN A 430 -13.32 3.59 -47.03
N GLY A 431 -13.81 2.82 -46.03
CA GLY A 431 -13.23 2.77 -44.70
C GLY A 431 -13.93 3.64 -43.63
N LEU A 432 -14.74 4.63 -44.03
CA LEU A 432 -15.48 5.49 -43.12
C LEU A 432 -16.97 5.16 -43.14
N VAL A 433 -17.57 4.92 -41.97
CA VAL A 433 -18.98 4.56 -41.82
C VAL A 433 -19.74 5.72 -41.18
N PRO A 434 -20.61 6.45 -41.91
CA PRO A 434 -21.53 7.38 -41.31
C PRO A 434 -22.47 6.67 -40.32
N VAL A 435 -22.83 7.35 -39.26
CA VAL A 435 -23.59 6.72 -38.14
C VAL A 435 -24.94 6.15 -38.61
N GLU A 436 -25.63 6.79 -39.55
CA GLU A 436 -26.88 6.32 -40.14
C GLU A 436 -26.73 5.07 -41.02
N ARG A 437 -25.52 4.70 -41.38
CA ARG A 437 -25.25 3.46 -42.15
C ARG A 437 -24.68 2.34 -41.27
N LEU A 438 -24.43 2.58 -40.00
CA LEU A 438 -23.81 1.62 -39.08
C LEU A 438 -24.64 0.33 -38.94
N LEU A 439 -25.97 0.45 -38.87
CA LEU A 439 -26.85 -0.71 -38.79
C LEU A 439 -26.77 -1.59 -40.03
N GLU A 440 -26.73 -0.99 -41.22
CA GLU A 440 -26.69 -1.71 -42.49
C GLU A 440 -25.29 -2.28 -42.77
N GLU A 441 -24.21 -1.49 -42.52
CA GLU A 441 -22.89 -1.86 -42.92
C GLU A 441 -22.13 -2.71 -41.87
N VAL A 442 -22.52 -2.64 -40.59
CA VAL A 442 -21.82 -3.35 -39.50
C VAL A 442 -22.73 -4.35 -38.83
N VAL A 443 -23.89 -3.92 -38.30
CA VAL A 443 -24.74 -4.79 -37.48
C VAL A 443 -25.43 -5.87 -38.30
N SER A 444 -26.01 -5.51 -39.47
CA SER A 444 -26.70 -6.46 -40.34
C SER A 444 -25.82 -7.61 -40.83
N PRO A 445 -24.61 -7.39 -41.37
CA PRO A 445 -23.71 -8.46 -41.75
C PRO A 445 -23.32 -9.38 -40.61
N LEU A 446 -23.07 -8.85 -39.41
CA LEU A 446 -22.77 -9.65 -38.22
C LEU A 446 -23.98 -10.48 -37.80
N ALA A 447 -25.18 -9.87 -37.85
CA ALA A 447 -26.43 -10.56 -37.52
C ALA A 447 -26.77 -11.71 -38.49
N ALA A 448 -26.28 -11.72 -39.71
CA ALA A 448 -26.39 -12.85 -40.61
C ALA A 448 -25.73 -14.13 -40.06
N HIS A 449 -24.63 -13.97 -39.35
CA HIS A 449 -23.82 -15.09 -38.85
C HIS A 449 -24.12 -15.46 -37.38
N SER A 450 -24.27 -14.47 -36.48
CA SER A 450 -24.44 -14.68 -35.05
C SER A 450 -25.43 -13.73 -34.43
N PRO A 451 -26.04 -14.06 -33.27
CA PRO A 451 -26.79 -13.07 -32.50
C PRO A 451 -25.90 -11.90 -32.10
N VAL A 452 -26.43 -10.67 -32.14
CA VAL A 452 -25.69 -9.43 -31.88
C VAL A 452 -26.27 -8.71 -30.67
N LEU A 453 -25.39 -8.18 -29.81
CA LEU A 453 -25.69 -7.16 -28.82
C LEU A 453 -25.02 -5.86 -29.27
N LEU A 454 -25.82 -4.85 -29.59
CA LEU A 454 -25.36 -3.49 -29.91
C LEU A 454 -25.40 -2.64 -28.64
N ILE A 455 -24.27 -2.14 -28.19
CA ILE A 455 -24.15 -1.24 -27.05
C ILE A 455 -23.77 0.15 -27.58
N VAL A 456 -24.64 1.14 -27.36
CA VAL A 456 -24.40 2.54 -27.71
C VAL A 456 -24.07 3.30 -26.42
N LEU A 457 -22.85 3.78 -26.28
CA LEU A 457 -22.40 4.63 -25.17
C LEU A 457 -22.56 6.10 -25.60
N ASP A 458 -23.65 6.71 -25.12
CA ASP A 458 -24.04 8.09 -25.46
C ASP A 458 -22.95 9.11 -25.08
N GLY A 459 -22.45 9.88 -26.03
CA GLY A 459 -21.43 10.88 -25.82
C GLY A 459 -20.00 10.34 -25.60
N MET A 460 -19.74 9.07 -25.93
CA MET A 460 -18.41 8.47 -25.74
C MET A 460 -17.43 8.92 -26.83
N SER A 461 -16.49 9.79 -26.46
CA SER A 461 -15.38 10.18 -27.35
C SER A 461 -14.38 9.03 -27.54
N VAL A 462 -13.54 9.14 -28.60
CA VAL A 462 -12.44 8.19 -28.83
C VAL A 462 -11.47 8.15 -27.63
N ALA A 463 -11.27 9.27 -26.93
CA ALA A 463 -10.46 9.33 -25.71
C ALA A 463 -11.02 8.45 -24.60
N VAL A 464 -12.33 8.53 -24.34
CA VAL A 464 -13.05 7.69 -23.35
C VAL A 464 -13.00 6.22 -23.77
N CYS A 465 -13.23 5.94 -25.06
CA CYS A 465 -13.13 4.57 -25.58
C CYS A 465 -11.72 3.98 -25.36
N ARG A 466 -10.67 4.77 -25.62
CA ARG A 466 -9.28 4.35 -25.40
C ARG A 466 -8.96 4.07 -23.93
N GLU A 467 -9.51 4.81 -23.01
CA GLU A 467 -9.36 4.58 -21.56
C GLU A 467 -10.09 3.31 -21.11
N LEU A 468 -11.29 3.07 -21.64
CA LEU A 468 -12.14 1.94 -21.28
C LEU A 468 -11.65 0.61 -21.89
N LEU A 469 -11.09 0.65 -23.09
CA LEU A 469 -10.75 -0.52 -23.90
C LEU A 469 -9.81 -1.54 -23.20
N PRO A 470 -8.73 -1.15 -22.51
CA PRO A 470 -7.85 -2.10 -21.83
C PRO A 470 -8.56 -2.92 -20.74
N ASP A 471 -9.53 -2.31 -20.05
CA ASP A 471 -10.32 -2.98 -19.03
C ASP A 471 -11.34 -3.96 -19.62
N LEU A 472 -11.88 -3.66 -20.78
CA LEU A 472 -12.77 -4.55 -21.53
C LEU A 472 -12.02 -5.77 -22.07
N LEU A 473 -10.85 -5.56 -22.68
CA LEU A 473 -10.05 -6.62 -23.30
C LEU A 473 -9.45 -7.60 -22.28
N GLY A 474 -9.21 -7.15 -21.05
CA GLY A 474 -8.71 -8.00 -19.96
C GLY A 474 -9.66 -9.09 -19.48
N GLN A 475 -10.85 -9.26 -20.11
CA GLN A 475 -11.94 -10.16 -19.70
C GLN A 475 -12.35 -11.17 -20.78
N ASP A 476 -11.39 -11.73 -21.47
CA ASP A 476 -11.62 -12.76 -22.52
C ASP A 476 -12.39 -12.25 -23.76
N TRP A 477 -12.32 -10.94 -24.04
CA TRP A 477 -12.87 -10.35 -25.25
C TRP A 477 -11.76 -10.07 -26.26
N ILE A 478 -12.02 -10.41 -27.54
CA ILE A 478 -11.12 -10.16 -28.66
C ILE A 478 -11.76 -9.14 -29.56
N PRO A 479 -11.13 -7.96 -29.81
CA PRO A 479 -11.63 -6.97 -30.75
C PRO A 479 -11.41 -7.44 -32.18
N LEU A 480 -12.43 -7.32 -33.00
CA LEU A 480 -12.42 -7.70 -34.40
C LEU A 480 -12.83 -6.50 -35.26
N ASN A 481 -12.24 -6.39 -36.44
CA ASN A 481 -12.73 -5.49 -37.50
C ASN A 481 -13.83 -6.15 -38.32
N ARG A 482 -14.36 -5.42 -39.31
CA ARG A 482 -15.42 -5.89 -40.24
C ARG A 482 -15.01 -7.12 -41.06
N GLU A 483 -13.72 -7.33 -41.28
CA GLU A 483 -13.16 -8.48 -42.01
C GLU A 483 -12.91 -9.70 -41.11
N GLY A 484 -13.24 -9.62 -39.82
CA GLY A 484 -12.99 -10.67 -38.84
C GLY A 484 -11.52 -10.79 -38.43
N LYS A 485 -10.68 -9.82 -38.76
CA LYS A 485 -9.28 -9.75 -38.31
C LYS A 485 -9.21 -8.97 -37.01
N GLU A 486 -8.23 -9.31 -36.18
CA GLU A 486 -7.99 -8.60 -34.93
C GLU A 486 -7.65 -7.13 -35.20
N SER A 487 -8.46 -6.20 -34.68
CA SER A 487 -8.28 -4.76 -34.80
C SER A 487 -8.94 -4.06 -33.64
N LEU A 488 -8.29 -3.00 -33.15
CA LEU A 488 -8.77 -2.29 -31.95
C LEU A 488 -10.01 -1.44 -32.21
N LEU A 489 -10.04 -0.64 -33.28
CA LEU A 489 -11.13 0.29 -33.55
C LEU A 489 -11.36 0.43 -35.07
N SER A 490 -12.58 0.78 -35.43
CA SER A 490 -12.94 1.17 -36.80
C SER A 490 -13.60 2.56 -36.77
N ALA A 491 -13.32 3.38 -37.77
CA ALA A 491 -13.84 4.74 -37.83
C ALA A 491 -15.35 4.78 -38.10
N GLY A 492 -16.07 5.54 -37.29
CA GLY A 492 -17.45 5.95 -37.52
C GLY A 492 -17.56 7.47 -37.50
N LEU A 493 -18.42 8.03 -38.32
CA LEU A 493 -18.66 9.47 -38.42
C LEU A 493 -20.05 9.84 -37.90
N ALA A 494 -20.10 10.69 -36.87
CA ALA A 494 -21.35 11.23 -36.35
C ALA A 494 -22.01 12.21 -37.33
N THR A 495 -23.28 12.50 -37.13
CA THR A 495 -23.99 13.52 -37.93
C THR A 495 -23.51 14.94 -37.62
N ILE A 496 -23.88 15.90 -38.49
CA ILE A 496 -23.76 17.34 -38.23
C ILE A 496 -25.17 17.93 -38.20
N PRO A 497 -25.63 18.50 -37.08
CA PRO A 497 -24.95 18.63 -35.79
C PRO A 497 -24.80 17.29 -35.06
N SER A 498 -23.68 17.12 -34.34
CA SER A 498 -23.35 15.92 -33.55
C SER A 498 -24.04 15.95 -32.17
N VAL A 499 -25.34 16.06 -32.16
CA VAL A 499 -26.18 16.06 -30.94
C VAL A 499 -27.01 14.79 -30.87
N THR A 500 -27.30 14.34 -29.65
CA THR A 500 -28.01 13.08 -29.39
C THR A 500 -29.28 12.93 -30.19
N GLU A 501 -30.12 13.98 -30.25
CA GLU A 501 -31.42 13.98 -30.97
C GLU A 501 -31.28 13.74 -32.47
N VAL A 502 -30.16 14.10 -33.08
CA VAL A 502 -29.91 13.90 -34.50
C VAL A 502 -29.06 12.64 -34.72
N SER A 503 -27.92 12.53 -34.06
CA SER A 503 -26.95 11.46 -34.37
C SER A 503 -27.43 10.10 -33.91
N ARG A 504 -27.96 9.97 -32.68
CA ARG A 504 -28.47 8.69 -32.16
C ARG A 504 -29.74 8.25 -32.85
N THR A 505 -30.63 9.21 -33.11
CA THR A 505 -31.86 8.92 -33.90
C THR A 505 -31.50 8.45 -35.31
N SER A 506 -30.53 9.10 -35.96
CA SER A 506 -30.05 8.68 -37.30
C SER A 506 -29.42 7.27 -37.26
N LEU A 507 -28.66 6.96 -36.22
CA LEU A 507 -28.09 5.62 -36.02
C LEU A 507 -29.19 4.56 -35.99
N PHE A 508 -30.18 4.72 -35.11
CA PHE A 508 -31.24 3.71 -34.92
C PHE A 508 -32.28 3.65 -36.03
N CYS A 509 -32.50 4.76 -36.75
CA CYS A 509 -33.41 4.78 -37.88
C CYS A 509 -32.76 4.35 -39.21
N GLY A 510 -31.42 4.24 -39.28
CA GLY A 510 -30.72 3.93 -40.53
C GLY A 510 -30.82 5.02 -41.61
N GLN A 511 -31.11 6.24 -41.21
CA GLN A 511 -31.23 7.40 -42.11
C GLN A 511 -31.09 8.70 -41.32
N LEU A 512 -30.65 9.78 -41.99
CA LEU A 512 -30.55 11.09 -41.37
C LEU A 512 -31.93 11.57 -40.89
N ARG A 513 -32.07 11.70 -39.57
CA ARG A 513 -33.36 12.05 -38.94
C ARG A 513 -33.15 12.68 -37.56
N GLN A 514 -33.96 13.65 -37.20
CA GLN A 514 -34.08 14.13 -35.84
C GLN A 514 -35.27 13.46 -35.17
N GLY A 515 -35.16 13.09 -33.89
CA GLY A 515 -36.27 12.47 -33.15
C GLY A 515 -35.92 12.24 -31.68
N ALA A 516 -36.71 11.39 -31.04
CA ALA A 516 -36.60 11.02 -29.64
C ALA A 516 -36.54 9.49 -29.49
N SER A 517 -36.42 8.99 -28.26
CA SER A 517 -36.28 7.55 -27.96
C SER A 517 -37.42 6.69 -28.56
N ALA A 518 -38.64 7.23 -28.71
CA ALA A 518 -39.74 6.52 -29.38
C ALA A 518 -39.49 6.34 -30.88
N ASP A 519 -38.90 7.35 -31.55
CA ASP A 519 -38.50 7.28 -32.95
C ASP A 519 -37.35 6.27 -33.14
N GLU A 520 -36.40 6.27 -32.21
CA GLU A 520 -35.28 5.33 -32.21
C GLU A 520 -35.75 3.87 -32.08
N GLN A 521 -36.70 3.61 -31.16
CA GLN A 521 -37.30 2.26 -31.01
C GLN A 521 -38.04 1.83 -32.28
N ALA A 522 -38.91 2.69 -32.79
CA ALA A 522 -39.67 2.38 -33.99
C ALA A 522 -38.76 2.18 -35.23
N GLY A 523 -37.74 3.04 -35.38
CA GLY A 523 -36.78 2.95 -36.47
C GLY A 523 -35.94 1.66 -36.40
N PHE A 524 -35.44 1.30 -35.22
CA PHE A 524 -34.66 0.11 -35.04
C PHE A 524 -35.46 -1.18 -35.27
N GLU A 525 -36.68 -1.22 -34.71
CA GLU A 525 -37.62 -2.33 -34.92
C GLU A 525 -37.98 -2.51 -36.39
N ALA A 526 -38.21 -1.41 -37.12
CA ALA A 526 -38.62 -1.43 -38.52
C ALA A 526 -37.47 -1.54 -39.52
N HIS A 527 -36.19 -1.48 -39.08
CA HIS A 527 -35.03 -1.39 -39.98
C HIS A 527 -34.97 -2.57 -40.94
N PRO A 528 -35.04 -2.35 -42.26
CA PRO A 528 -35.17 -3.43 -43.24
C PRO A 528 -34.04 -4.45 -43.21
N GLY A 529 -32.78 -3.97 -43.22
CA GLY A 529 -31.60 -4.84 -43.20
C GLY A 529 -31.51 -5.71 -41.95
N LEU A 530 -31.91 -5.21 -40.77
CA LEU A 530 -31.91 -5.98 -39.52
C LEU A 530 -33.04 -7.01 -39.50
N ARG A 531 -34.23 -6.66 -39.97
CA ARG A 531 -35.40 -7.55 -39.98
C ARG A 531 -35.19 -8.81 -40.83
N THR A 532 -34.39 -8.74 -41.88
CA THR A 532 -34.09 -9.92 -42.74
C THR A 532 -33.45 -11.07 -41.97
N HIS A 533 -32.78 -10.77 -40.83
CA HIS A 533 -32.11 -11.74 -39.99
C HIS A 533 -32.94 -12.19 -38.78
N CYS A 534 -34.08 -11.55 -38.55
CA CYS A 534 -34.93 -11.79 -37.39
C CYS A 534 -36.04 -12.80 -37.68
N ARG A 535 -36.45 -13.56 -36.67
CA ARG A 535 -37.61 -14.46 -36.75
C ARG A 535 -38.91 -13.67 -36.70
N SER A 536 -39.97 -14.22 -37.33
CA SER A 536 -41.31 -13.66 -37.22
C SER A 536 -41.74 -13.59 -35.74
N GLY A 537 -42.23 -12.44 -35.31
CA GLY A 537 -42.59 -12.18 -33.91
C GLY A 537 -41.44 -11.68 -33.00
N PHE A 538 -40.20 -11.72 -33.47
CA PHE A 538 -39.03 -11.28 -32.69
C PHE A 538 -38.20 -10.23 -33.44
N PRO A 539 -38.76 -9.02 -33.71
CA PRO A 539 -38.01 -7.95 -34.39
C PRO A 539 -36.81 -7.48 -33.56
N PRO A 540 -35.89 -6.69 -34.12
CA PRO A 540 -34.87 -6.02 -33.34
C PRO A 540 -35.49 -5.21 -32.20
N ILE A 541 -34.87 -5.19 -31.04
CA ILE A 541 -35.35 -4.43 -29.88
C ILE A 541 -34.23 -3.57 -29.32
N VAL A 542 -34.54 -2.34 -28.87
CA VAL A 542 -33.57 -1.46 -28.19
C VAL A 542 -34.13 -0.99 -26.85
N PHE A 543 -33.22 -1.03 -25.85
CA PHE A 543 -33.52 -0.57 -24.49
C PHE A 543 -32.78 0.74 -24.19
N HIS A 544 -33.48 1.71 -23.68
CA HIS A 544 -32.95 3.00 -23.26
C HIS A 544 -32.74 3.05 -21.75
N LYS A 545 -32.07 4.10 -21.28
CA LYS A 545 -31.67 4.33 -19.88
C LYS A 545 -32.76 3.99 -18.84
N SER A 546 -34.01 4.36 -19.10
CA SER A 546 -35.13 4.13 -18.18
C SER A 546 -35.43 2.64 -17.94
N ALA A 547 -35.17 1.80 -18.94
CA ALA A 547 -35.38 0.35 -18.88
C ALA A 547 -34.19 -0.43 -18.29
N LEU A 548 -33.00 0.19 -18.14
CA LEU A 548 -31.78 -0.55 -17.78
C LEU A 548 -31.74 -1.01 -16.33
N ARG A 549 -32.35 -0.24 -15.41
CA ARG A 549 -32.29 -0.54 -13.97
C ARG A 549 -33.28 -1.63 -13.61
N GLY A 550 -32.75 -2.67 -12.95
CA GLY A 550 -33.57 -3.71 -12.35
C GLY A 550 -34.32 -3.23 -11.10
N GLU A 551 -35.27 -4.03 -10.64
CA GLU A 551 -35.97 -3.78 -9.37
C GLU A 551 -35.06 -4.16 -8.19
N GLY A 552 -35.11 -3.38 -7.12
CA GLY A 552 -34.29 -3.58 -5.92
C GLY A 552 -32.79 -3.33 -6.19
N ASP A 553 -31.92 -4.27 -5.76
CA ASP A 553 -30.47 -4.19 -5.91
C ASP A 553 -29.95 -4.71 -7.27
N ALA A 554 -30.82 -5.07 -8.18
CA ALA A 554 -30.40 -5.62 -9.47
C ALA A 554 -29.85 -4.51 -10.38
N VAL A 555 -28.59 -4.66 -10.81
CA VAL A 555 -27.88 -3.72 -11.69
C VAL A 555 -28.48 -3.67 -13.09
N LEU A 556 -29.02 -4.78 -13.59
CA LEU A 556 -29.63 -4.92 -14.92
C LEU A 556 -31.04 -5.50 -14.79
N ALA A 557 -32.01 -4.93 -15.49
CA ALA A 557 -33.39 -5.40 -15.50
C ALA A 557 -33.52 -6.84 -16.03
N GLY A 558 -34.45 -7.61 -15.44
CA GLY A 558 -34.70 -9.01 -15.80
C GLY A 558 -35.12 -9.16 -17.26
N GLU A 559 -36.01 -8.28 -17.74
CA GLU A 559 -36.45 -8.27 -19.13
C GLU A 559 -35.29 -8.17 -20.14
N ILE A 560 -34.28 -7.34 -19.88
CA ILE A 560 -33.11 -7.21 -20.76
C ILE A 560 -32.27 -8.48 -20.75
N ARG A 561 -32.13 -9.11 -19.58
CA ARG A 561 -31.42 -10.40 -19.48
C ARG A 561 -32.13 -11.49 -20.27
N GLU A 562 -33.46 -11.56 -20.15
CA GLU A 562 -34.28 -12.53 -20.90
C GLU A 562 -34.14 -12.32 -22.41
N GLU A 563 -34.19 -11.07 -22.88
CA GLU A 563 -34.04 -10.76 -24.31
C GLU A 563 -32.61 -11.04 -24.84
N ILE A 564 -31.58 -10.77 -24.03
CA ILE A 564 -30.20 -11.12 -24.38
C ILE A 564 -30.02 -12.65 -24.36
N ALA A 565 -30.62 -13.36 -23.42
CA ALA A 565 -30.54 -14.81 -23.32
C ALA A 565 -31.39 -15.55 -24.38
N SER A 566 -32.41 -14.89 -24.94
CA SER A 566 -33.34 -15.49 -25.87
C SER A 566 -32.66 -15.96 -27.18
N PRO A 567 -32.76 -17.22 -27.56
CA PRO A 567 -32.25 -17.71 -28.84
C PRO A 567 -33.05 -17.21 -30.05
N ASP A 568 -34.28 -16.74 -29.84
CA ASP A 568 -35.17 -16.25 -30.90
C ASP A 568 -34.91 -14.77 -31.21
N ARG A 569 -34.38 -14.01 -30.23
CA ARG A 569 -34.02 -12.61 -30.40
C ARG A 569 -32.65 -12.43 -31.03
N ARG A 570 -32.64 -12.13 -32.33
CA ARG A 570 -31.39 -12.06 -33.11
C ARG A 570 -30.56 -10.84 -32.76
N ILE A 571 -31.19 -9.67 -32.55
CA ILE A 571 -30.53 -8.39 -32.37
C ILE A 571 -31.16 -7.68 -31.17
N VAL A 572 -30.30 -7.32 -30.21
CA VAL A 572 -30.64 -6.52 -29.03
C VAL A 572 -29.78 -5.26 -29.03
N GLY A 573 -30.38 -4.10 -28.90
CA GLY A 573 -29.72 -2.81 -28.72
C GLY A 573 -29.85 -2.33 -27.28
N VAL A 574 -28.83 -1.66 -26.75
CA VAL A 574 -28.84 -1.04 -25.43
C VAL A 574 -28.12 0.30 -25.49
N VAL A 575 -28.79 1.35 -24.97
CA VAL A 575 -28.25 2.71 -24.87
C VAL A 575 -27.83 3.00 -23.44
N ILE A 576 -26.57 3.38 -23.23
CA ILE A 576 -26.01 3.72 -21.93
C ILE A 576 -25.59 5.19 -21.91
N ASN A 577 -26.22 6.01 -21.06
CA ASN A 577 -25.94 7.44 -20.95
C ASN A 577 -24.89 7.81 -19.87
N ALA A 578 -24.10 6.86 -19.41
CA ALA A 578 -23.19 7.09 -18.28
C ALA A 578 -22.14 8.18 -18.58
N VAL A 579 -21.68 8.28 -19.83
CA VAL A 579 -20.68 9.29 -20.23
C VAL A 579 -21.33 10.67 -20.28
N ASP A 580 -22.45 10.80 -20.99
CA ASP A 580 -23.18 12.08 -21.10
C ASP A 580 -23.67 12.59 -19.74
N ASP A 581 -24.21 11.71 -18.89
CA ASP A 581 -24.63 12.05 -17.51
C ASP A 581 -23.51 12.65 -16.66
N GLN A 582 -22.27 12.17 -16.80
CA GLN A 582 -21.12 12.71 -16.06
C GLN A 582 -20.62 14.02 -16.68
N LEU A 583 -20.68 14.12 -18.01
CA LEU A 583 -20.39 15.36 -18.73
C LEU A 583 -21.28 16.49 -18.21
N LEU A 584 -22.58 16.25 -18.06
CA LEU A 584 -23.56 17.22 -17.59
C LEU A 584 -23.37 17.61 -16.11
N LYS A 585 -22.89 16.71 -15.26
CA LYS A 585 -22.68 16.99 -13.82
C LYS A 585 -21.43 17.80 -13.51
N GLY A 586 -20.56 18.07 -14.49
CA GLY A 586 -19.31 18.81 -14.29
C GLY A 586 -18.23 18.04 -13.52
N GLU A 587 -18.45 16.78 -13.20
CA GLU A 587 -17.52 15.91 -12.44
C GLU A 587 -16.39 15.32 -13.30
N GLN A 588 -16.21 15.78 -14.52
CA GLN A 588 -15.29 15.25 -15.52
C GLN A 588 -13.81 15.27 -15.14
N LEU A 589 -13.43 16.13 -14.21
CA LEU A 589 -12.02 16.43 -14.00
C LEU A 589 -11.22 15.27 -13.41
N ASP A 590 -11.85 14.25 -12.81
CA ASP A 590 -11.15 13.16 -12.15
C ASP A 590 -11.80 11.76 -12.35
N THR A 591 -12.72 11.61 -13.31
CA THR A 591 -13.35 10.32 -13.59
C THR A 591 -12.43 9.47 -14.47
N ARG A 592 -12.04 8.30 -13.95
CA ARG A 592 -11.42 7.25 -14.75
C ARG A 592 -12.51 6.38 -15.34
N TRP A 593 -12.51 6.25 -16.66
CA TRP A 593 -13.43 5.37 -17.34
C TRP A 593 -12.98 3.91 -17.26
N SER A 594 -13.80 3.11 -16.63
CA SER A 594 -13.62 1.66 -16.51
C SER A 594 -15.01 1.01 -16.52
N ARG A 595 -15.08 -0.28 -16.67
CA ARG A 595 -16.35 -1.02 -16.53
C ARG A 595 -17.00 -0.83 -15.17
N ASP A 596 -16.24 -0.60 -14.11
CA ASP A 596 -16.78 -0.38 -12.75
C ASP A 596 -17.46 0.99 -12.62
N THR A 597 -17.05 1.98 -13.43
CA THR A 597 -17.72 3.31 -13.49
C THR A 597 -18.97 3.31 -14.35
N ILE A 598 -19.21 2.23 -15.09
CA ILE A 598 -20.43 2.01 -15.90
C ILE A 598 -21.09 0.70 -15.42
N PRO A 599 -21.80 0.67 -14.29
CA PRO A 599 -22.19 -0.56 -13.59
C PRO A 599 -22.99 -1.56 -14.43
N VAL A 600 -23.79 -1.09 -15.42
CA VAL A 600 -24.57 -1.98 -16.30
C VAL A 600 -23.71 -2.69 -17.35
N LEU A 601 -22.54 -2.15 -17.71
CA LEU A 601 -21.69 -2.69 -18.77
C LEU A 601 -21.14 -4.08 -18.46
N PRO A 602 -20.58 -4.37 -17.27
CA PRO A 602 -20.18 -5.73 -16.90
C PRO A 602 -21.29 -6.75 -16.97
N ALA A 603 -22.51 -6.37 -16.53
CA ALA A 603 -23.67 -7.26 -16.57
C ALA A 603 -24.09 -7.58 -18.00
N LEU A 604 -24.12 -6.59 -18.88
CA LEU A 604 -24.45 -6.78 -20.30
C LEU A 604 -23.42 -7.68 -21.00
N LEU A 605 -22.14 -7.45 -20.76
CA LEU A 605 -21.06 -8.27 -21.32
C LEU A 605 -21.10 -9.71 -20.80
N HIS A 606 -21.44 -9.90 -19.53
CA HIS A 606 -21.61 -11.23 -18.94
C HIS A 606 -22.75 -12.01 -19.60
N GLU A 607 -23.93 -11.38 -19.75
CA GLU A 607 -25.07 -12.02 -20.43
C GLU A 607 -24.79 -12.30 -21.91
N ALA A 608 -24.10 -11.39 -22.61
CA ALA A 608 -23.68 -11.59 -23.98
C ALA A 608 -22.70 -12.77 -24.14
N LYS A 609 -21.77 -12.92 -23.20
CA LYS A 609 -20.82 -14.07 -23.15
C LYS A 609 -21.57 -15.38 -22.97
N LEU A 610 -22.49 -15.46 -22.00
CA LEU A 610 -23.29 -16.65 -21.74
C LEU A 610 -24.15 -17.04 -22.96
N SER A 611 -24.71 -16.04 -23.65
CA SER A 611 -25.57 -16.22 -24.82
C SER A 611 -24.80 -16.28 -26.14
N ARG A 612 -23.46 -16.28 -26.11
CA ARG A 612 -22.58 -16.34 -27.30
C ARG A 612 -22.91 -15.27 -28.35
N ARG A 613 -23.19 -14.04 -27.90
CA ARG A 613 -23.48 -12.94 -28.81
C ARG A 613 -22.19 -12.24 -29.24
N LEU A 614 -22.14 -11.82 -30.49
CA LEU A 614 -21.19 -10.80 -30.91
C LEU A 614 -21.58 -9.47 -30.27
N VAL A 615 -20.62 -8.74 -29.75
CA VAL A 615 -20.84 -7.43 -29.12
C VAL A 615 -20.29 -6.34 -30.03
N VAL A 616 -21.13 -5.39 -30.36
CA VAL A 616 -20.75 -4.16 -31.04
C VAL A 616 -20.85 -3.02 -30.03
N ILE A 617 -19.75 -2.34 -29.73
CA ILE A 617 -19.74 -1.15 -28.89
C ILE A 617 -19.45 0.05 -29.79
N THR A 618 -20.31 1.05 -29.72
CA THR A 618 -20.19 2.27 -30.50
C THR A 618 -20.64 3.50 -29.68
N SER A 619 -20.45 4.67 -30.24
CA SER A 619 -21.05 5.91 -29.79
C SER A 619 -21.93 6.49 -30.89
N ASP A 620 -22.87 7.32 -30.51
CA ASP A 620 -23.67 8.15 -31.43
C ASP A 620 -22.96 9.45 -31.77
N HIS A 621 -22.20 10.01 -30.82
CA HIS A 621 -21.34 11.19 -30.96
C HIS A 621 -20.30 11.20 -29.82
N GLY A 622 -19.30 12.14 -29.87
CA GLY A 622 -18.29 12.27 -28.80
C GLY A 622 -17.16 13.22 -29.14
#